data_559261e7bdc42cc4c9e94423fd53dfb0
#
_entry.id   559261e7bdc42cc4c9e94423fd53dfb0
#
_cell.length_a   1.000
_cell.length_b   1.000
_cell.length_c   1.000
_cell.angle_alpha   90.00
_cell.angle_beta   90.00
_cell.angle_gamma   90.00
#
_symmetry.space_group_name_H-M   'P 1'
#
loop_
_entity.id
_entity.type
_entity.pdbx_description
1 polymer ?
#
loop_
_entity_poly.entity_id
_entity_poly.type
_entity_poly.pdbx_seq_one_letter_code
_entity_poly.pdbx_strand_id
1 'polypeptide(L)'
;MIESEHRPTRIHIDLDAIAGNVDQVMSRLSPKTAAFAVVKANAYGHGAVAVAKRLSNKVAGFCVSNLDEALELRQAGLEHPILILGIVPTQHLALAQKLNISVTLASLEWLEEIKKLNTDVSGLTVHLKIDTGMGRIGFRHSEQIHEALDLLKDLDIEFEGIYTHFATADEKDIDLFERQLSHFQSCLDSLPTKPRWVHASNSATSIWHSETVFNMVRLGNIIYGMNPSGHTLELPFEVQPALSLISEIVHVKKIEAGSHIGYGATYTSSEPEWIATVPIGYADGMVRSLQGFHVLVDGHICEIVGRISMDQITIRVPHYYPIGEKVTLIGQDMNHSITVQDWADYIGTINYEVVCLLTDRIPRIV
;
A
#
# COMPACT_ATOMS: atom_id res chain seq x y z
N MET A 1 -0.43 1.96 18.59
CA MET A 1 0.85 2.39 19.23
C MET A 1 0.77 3.88 19.51
N ILE A 2 1.50 4.44 20.49
CA ILE A 2 1.50 5.89 20.74
C ILE A 2 2.52 6.52 19.79
N GLU A 3 2.12 7.57 19.08
CA GLU A 3 2.97 8.38 18.24
C GLU A 3 4.05 9.10 19.07
N SER A 4 5.29 9.10 18.59
CA SER A 4 6.45 9.59 19.34
C SER A 4 6.81 11.03 18.92
N GLU A 5 5.97 12.00 19.25
CA GLU A 5 6.10 13.41 18.85
C GLU A 5 7.38 14.11 19.36
N HIS A 6 7.96 13.63 20.47
CA HIS A 6 9.14 14.26 21.10
C HIS A 6 10.47 13.64 20.64
N ARG A 7 10.44 12.72 19.68
CA ARG A 7 11.61 12.09 19.07
C ARG A 7 11.83 12.70 17.69
N PRO A 8 13.07 12.92 17.20
CA PRO A 8 13.30 13.63 15.92
C PRO A 8 12.98 12.80 14.68
N THR A 9 12.66 11.51 14.83
CA THR A 9 12.31 10.62 13.70
C THR A 9 10.93 10.96 13.15
N ARG A 10 10.83 11.21 11.83
CA ARG A 10 9.62 11.62 11.12
C ARG A 10 9.49 10.93 9.77
N ILE A 11 8.27 10.64 9.38
CA ILE A 11 7.90 10.33 8.00
C ILE A 11 7.29 11.60 7.41
N HIS A 12 7.88 12.13 6.34
CA HIS A 12 7.29 13.22 5.57
C HIS A 12 6.52 12.64 4.39
N ILE A 13 5.29 13.10 4.20
CA ILE A 13 4.39 12.67 3.12
C ILE A 13 4.11 13.84 2.20
N ASP A 14 4.47 13.69 0.94
CA ASP A 14 4.15 14.64 -0.11
C ASP A 14 2.80 14.27 -0.76
N LEU A 15 1.74 14.91 -0.28
CA LEU A 15 0.39 14.70 -0.81
C LEU A 15 0.22 15.24 -2.24
N ASP A 16 1.02 16.23 -2.65
CA ASP A 16 0.99 16.76 -4.01
C ASP A 16 1.66 15.81 -5.00
N ALA A 17 2.73 15.15 -4.59
CA ALA A 17 3.32 14.06 -5.36
C ALA A 17 2.29 12.93 -5.59
N ILE A 18 1.55 12.51 -4.55
CA ILE A 18 0.48 11.49 -4.67
C ILE A 18 -0.58 11.94 -5.69
N ALA A 19 -1.04 13.19 -5.59
CA ALA A 19 -2.04 13.73 -6.50
C ALA A 19 -1.52 13.84 -7.95
N GLY A 20 -0.27 14.25 -8.13
CA GLY A 20 0.39 14.30 -9.43
C GLY A 20 0.58 12.91 -10.06
N ASN A 21 0.92 11.92 -9.26
CA ASN A 21 1.04 10.53 -9.71
C ASN A 21 -0.31 9.96 -10.20
N VAL A 22 -1.42 10.29 -9.53
CA VAL A 22 -2.78 9.96 -10.01
C VAL A 22 -3.01 10.59 -11.39
N ASP A 23 -2.72 11.88 -11.55
CA ASP A 23 -2.89 12.58 -12.83
C ASP A 23 -2.04 11.94 -13.95
N GLN A 24 -0.80 11.54 -13.64
CA GLN A 24 0.09 10.87 -14.59
C GLN A 24 -0.50 9.56 -15.13
N VAL A 25 -1.08 8.73 -14.26
CA VAL A 25 -1.72 7.49 -14.70
C VAL A 25 -3.00 7.79 -15.47
N MET A 26 -3.88 8.63 -14.91
CA MET A 26 -5.20 8.89 -15.50
C MET A 26 -5.13 9.59 -16.86
N SER A 27 -4.10 10.41 -17.11
CA SER A 27 -3.88 11.06 -18.42
C SER A 27 -3.63 10.07 -19.57
N ARG A 28 -3.28 8.82 -19.27
CA ARG A 28 -2.99 7.74 -20.21
C ARG A 28 -4.17 6.78 -20.42
N LEU A 29 -5.21 6.95 -19.65
CA LEU A 29 -6.42 6.13 -19.73
C LEU A 29 -7.55 6.88 -20.43
N SER A 30 -8.60 6.15 -20.79
CA SER A 30 -9.80 6.77 -21.34
C SER A 30 -10.39 7.80 -20.37
N PRO A 31 -10.84 8.97 -20.83
CA PRO A 31 -11.53 9.94 -19.97
C PRO A 31 -12.82 9.41 -19.31
N LYS A 32 -13.33 8.27 -19.79
CA LYS A 32 -14.49 7.59 -19.22
C LYS A 32 -14.14 6.62 -18.11
N THR A 33 -12.85 6.36 -17.89
CA THR A 33 -12.37 5.45 -16.85
C THR A 33 -12.35 6.18 -15.51
N ALA A 34 -13.01 5.61 -14.50
CA ALA A 34 -12.97 6.11 -13.14
C ALA A 34 -11.75 5.55 -12.38
N ALA A 35 -11.15 6.38 -11.53
CA ALA A 35 -10.13 5.91 -10.59
C ALA A 35 -10.73 5.72 -9.20
N PHE A 36 -10.43 4.57 -8.57
CA PHE A 36 -10.57 4.39 -7.13
C PHE A 36 -9.16 4.30 -6.53
N ALA A 37 -8.84 5.18 -5.59
CA ALA A 37 -7.56 5.14 -4.88
C ALA A 37 -7.58 4.04 -3.82
N VAL A 38 -6.55 3.20 -3.81
CA VAL A 38 -6.41 2.13 -2.82
C VAL A 38 -5.65 2.67 -1.62
N VAL A 39 -6.38 2.92 -0.53
CA VAL A 39 -5.86 3.54 0.70
C VAL A 39 -5.84 2.59 1.91
N LYS A 40 -5.94 1.27 1.66
CA LYS A 40 -5.82 0.23 2.69
C LYS A 40 -4.45 0.27 3.38
N ALA A 41 -4.34 -0.37 4.55
CA ALA A 41 -3.13 -0.42 5.36
C ALA A 41 -2.57 1.00 5.61
N ASN A 42 -3.44 1.90 6.09
CA ASN A 42 -3.11 3.30 6.33
C ASN A 42 -2.50 3.98 5.09
N ALA A 43 -3.13 3.79 3.89
CA ALA A 43 -2.61 4.24 2.59
C ALA A 43 -1.16 3.77 2.35
N TYR A 44 -0.90 2.46 2.52
CA TYR A 44 0.46 1.90 2.44
C TYR A 44 1.43 2.63 3.38
N GLY A 45 0.99 2.94 4.59
CA GLY A 45 1.78 3.66 5.58
C GLY A 45 1.88 5.18 5.38
N HIS A 46 1.20 5.76 4.38
CA HIS A 46 1.26 7.20 4.06
C HIS A 46 0.21 8.06 4.80
N GLY A 47 -0.73 7.45 5.54
CA GLY A 47 -1.80 8.18 6.23
C GLY A 47 -3.10 8.23 5.43
N ALA A 48 -4.00 7.25 5.64
CA ALA A 48 -5.19 7.03 4.83
C ALA A 48 -6.11 8.25 4.76
N VAL A 49 -6.37 8.91 5.88
CA VAL A 49 -7.26 10.09 5.95
C VAL A 49 -6.68 11.27 5.19
N ALA A 50 -5.39 11.57 5.35
CA ALA A 50 -4.74 12.69 4.67
C ALA A 50 -4.71 12.47 3.16
N VAL A 51 -4.32 11.28 2.72
CA VAL A 51 -4.30 10.87 1.31
C VAL A 51 -5.70 10.94 0.70
N ALA A 52 -6.71 10.36 1.36
CA ALA A 52 -8.07 10.34 0.85
C ALA A 52 -8.67 11.76 0.74
N LYS A 53 -8.44 12.63 1.72
CA LYS A 53 -8.84 14.04 1.65
C LYS A 53 -8.17 14.76 0.48
N ARG A 54 -6.86 14.56 0.28
CA ARG A 54 -6.12 15.19 -0.83
C ARG A 54 -6.62 14.73 -2.20
N LEU A 55 -7.04 13.47 -2.31
CA LEU A 55 -7.51 12.88 -3.57
C LEU A 55 -9.02 13.03 -3.81
N SER A 56 -9.78 13.59 -2.89
CA SER A 56 -11.26 13.65 -2.95
C SER A 56 -11.80 14.28 -4.23
N ASN A 57 -11.10 15.23 -4.82
CA ASN A 57 -11.48 15.88 -6.08
C ASN A 57 -10.85 15.26 -7.35
N LYS A 58 -10.12 14.16 -7.21
CA LYS A 58 -9.37 13.53 -8.32
C LYS A 58 -9.83 12.10 -8.60
N VAL A 59 -10.43 11.44 -7.63
CA VAL A 59 -10.87 10.04 -7.75
C VAL A 59 -12.37 9.89 -7.53
N ALA A 60 -12.96 8.86 -8.11
CA ALA A 60 -14.38 8.57 -7.97
C ALA A 60 -14.73 7.85 -6.66
N GLY A 61 -13.74 7.27 -6.00
CA GLY A 61 -13.94 6.53 -4.75
C GLY A 61 -12.63 5.97 -4.19
N PHE A 62 -12.76 5.20 -3.12
CA PHE A 62 -11.64 4.61 -2.40
C PHE A 62 -11.81 3.11 -2.24
N CYS A 63 -10.68 2.38 -2.22
CA CYS A 63 -10.66 0.96 -1.88
C CYS A 63 -9.87 0.76 -0.58
N VAL A 64 -10.46 -0.01 0.33
CA VAL A 64 -9.86 -0.39 1.61
C VAL A 64 -9.87 -1.91 1.78
N SER A 65 -9.21 -2.43 2.82
CA SER A 65 -9.11 -3.86 3.07
C SER A 65 -10.27 -4.41 3.90
N ASN A 66 -10.75 -3.65 4.88
CA ASN A 66 -11.72 -4.10 5.88
C ASN A 66 -12.66 -2.97 6.29
N LEU A 67 -13.65 -3.31 7.14
CA LEU A 67 -14.67 -2.38 7.59
C LEU A 67 -14.10 -1.27 8.47
N ASP A 68 -13.11 -1.57 9.33
CA ASP A 68 -12.55 -0.57 10.25
C ASP A 68 -11.82 0.55 9.48
N GLU A 69 -11.07 0.23 8.43
CA GLU A 69 -10.46 1.22 7.54
C GLU A 69 -11.53 2.07 6.82
N ALA A 70 -12.66 1.47 6.42
CA ALA A 70 -13.77 2.22 5.83
C ALA A 70 -14.44 3.15 6.85
N LEU A 71 -14.61 2.70 8.09
CA LEU A 71 -15.13 3.51 9.19
C LEU A 71 -14.25 4.71 9.51
N GLU A 72 -12.92 4.53 9.51
CA GLU A 72 -11.96 5.62 9.70
C GLU A 72 -12.19 6.74 8.65
N LEU A 73 -12.33 6.37 7.37
CA LEU A 73 -12.60 7.34 6.32
C LEU A 73 -13.96 8.04 6.49
N ARG A 74 -15.01 7.30 6.87
CA ARG A 74 -16.34 7.89 7.15
C ARG A 74 -16.31 8.83 8.34
N GLN A 75 -15.61 8.45 9.44
CA GLN A 75 -15.44 9.32 10.62
C GLN A 75 -14.66 10.60 10.29
N ALA A 76 -13.74 10.53 9.32
CA ALA A 76 -13.01 11.70 8.81
C ALA A 76 -13.85 12.61 7.87
N GLY A 77 -15.14 12.27 7.62
CA GLY A 77 -16.08 13.04 6.82
C GLY A 77 -16.00 12.79 5.31
N LEU A 78 -15.40 11.67 4.87
CA LEU A 78 -15.35 11.31 3.45
C LEU A 78 -16.65 10.61 3.03
N GLU A 79 -17.37 11.22 2.08
CA GLU A 79 -18.68 10.73 1.57
C GLU A 79 -18.56 9.92 0.27
N HIS A 80 -17.39 9.90 -0.35
CA HIS A 80 -17.13 9.18 -1.60
C HIS A 80 -17.48 7.69 -1.49
N PRO A 81 -17.79 7.02 -2.62
CA PRO A 81 -17.88 5.56 -2.66
C PRO A 81 -16.65 4.91 -2.04
N ILE A 82 -16.88 3.94 -1.17
CA ILE A 82 -15.83 3.12 -0.54
C ILE A 82 -16.13 1.66 -0.84
N LEU A 83 -15.15 0.96 -1.41
CA LEU A 83 -15.21 -0.49 -1.65
C LEU A 83 -14.26 -1.22 -0.70
N ILE A 84 -14.80 -2.14 0.08
CA ILE A 84 -14.01 -3.08 0.87
C ILE A 84 -13.60 -4.26 -0.01
N LEU A 85 -12.30 -4.44 -0.22
CA LEU A 85 -11.73 -5.51 -1.07
C LEU A 85 -11.62 -6.87 -0.37
N GLY A 86 -11.66 -6.88 0.97
CA GLY A 86 -11.70 -8.09 1.79
C GLY A 86 -13.13 -8.56 2.04
N ILE A 87 -13.27 -9.70 2.68
CA ILE A 87 -14.57 -10.24 3.08
C ILE A 87 -15.02 -9.58 4.39
N VAL A 88 -16.23 -9.05 4.39
CA VAL A 88 -16.86 -8.52 5.61
C VAL A 88 -17.71 -9.63 6.22
N PRO A 89 -17.50 -9.96 7.51
CA PRO A 89 -18.37 -10.92 8.21
C PRO A 89 -19.82 -10.44 8.23
N THR A 90 -20.75 -11.36 8.00
CA THR A 90 -22.16 -11.07 7.75
C THR A 90 -22.87 -10.31 8.88
N GLN A 91 -22.45 -10.50 10.13
CA GLN A 91 -22.97 -9.77 11.29
C GLN A 91 -22.68 -8.26 11.28
N HIS A 92 -21.76 -7.80 10.43
CA HIS A 92 -21.39 -6.37 10.32
C HIS A 92 -21.97 -5.67 9.08
N LEU A 93 -22.75 -6.36 8.23
CA LEU A 93 -23.25 -5.83 6.97
C LEU A 93 -24.26 -4.70 7.14
N ALA A 94 -25.07 -4.74 8.19
CA ALA A 94 -26.00 -3.63 8.50
C ALA A 94 -25.25 -2.31 8.76
N LEU A 95 -24.03 -2.37 9.31
CA LEU A 95 -23.21 -1.18 9.50
C LEU A 95 -22.63 -0.68 8.17
N ALA A 96 -22.16 -1.58 7.30
CA ALA A 96 -21.69 -1.22 5.97
C ALA A 96 -22.82 -0.57 5.15
N GLN A 97 -24.01 -1.18 5.13
CA GLN A 97 -25.20 -0.66 4.47
C GLN A 97 -25.57 0.75 4.98
N LYS A 98 -25.68 0.92 6.30
CA LYS A 98 -26.02 2.21 6.92
C LYS A 98 -25.07 3.34 6.53
N LEU A 99 -23.81 3.03 6.26
CA LEU A 99 -22.76 3.99 5.95
C LEU A 99 -22.44 4.07 4.45
N ASN A 100 -23.26 3.47 3.59
CA ASN A 100 -23.07 3.43 2.13
C ASN A 100 -21.65 2.95 1.76
N ILE A 101 -21.25 1.80 2.31
CA ILE A 101 -19.97 1.16 2.03
C ILE A 101 -20.25 -0.11 1.21
N SER A 102 -19.68 -0.17 0.00
CA SER A 102 -19.78 -1.33 -0.88
C SER A 102 -18.87 -2.45 -0.38
N VAL A 103 -19.34 -3.69 -0.40
CA VAL A 103 -18.60 -4.84 0.08
C VAL A 103 -18.32 -5.86 -1.02
N THR A 104 -17.29 -6.67 -0.83
CA THR A 104 -16.96 -7.78 -1.74
C THR A 104 -17.82 -8.99 -1.47
N LEU A 105 -18.55 -9.45 -2.50
CA LEU A 105 -19.23 -10.73 -2.54
C LEU A 105 -18.34 -11.75 -3.26
N ALA A 106 -17.93 -12.82 -2.57
CA ALA A 106 -16.97 -13.79 -3.10
C ALA A 106 -17.42 -15.27 -3.07
N SER A 107 -18.56 -15.58 -2.42
CA SER A 107 -19.09 -16.95 -2.38
C SER A 107 -20.60 -16.99 -2.14
N LEU A 108 -21.23 -18.11 -2.48
CA LEU A 108 -22.65 -18.38 -2.20
C LEU A 108 -22.90 -18.57 -0.71
N GLU A 109 -21.97 -19.20 0.00
CA GLU A 109 -22.09 -19.48 1.43
C GLU A 109 -22.28 -18.18 2.25
N TRP A 110 -21.64 -17.09 1.81
CA TRP A 110 -21.82 -15.79 2.44
C TRP A 110 -23.26 -15.25 2.28
N LEU A 111 -23.89 -15.44 1.11
CA LEU A 111 -25.30 -15.08 0.89
C LEU A 111 -26.25 -15.99 1.67
N GLU A 112 -25.96 -17.28 1.74
CA GLU A 112 -26.75 -18.21 2.56
C GLU A 112 -26.69 -17.88 4.06
N GLU A 113 -25.53 -17.42 4.53
CA GLU A 113 -25.37 -16.98 5.92
C GLU A 113 -26.21 -15.77 6.22
N ILE A 114 -26.31 -14.77 5.31
CA ILE A 114 -27.20 -13.62 5.44
C ILE A 114 -28.66 -14.07 5.61
N LYS A 115 -29.12 -15.00 4.79
CA LYS A 115 -30.49 -15.57 4.90
C LYS A 115 -30.73 -16.18 6.27
N LYS A 116 -29.75 -16.91 6.81
CA LYS A 116 -29.85 -17.56 8.14
C LYS A 116 -29.91 -16.56 9.30
N LEU A 117 -29.15 -15.47 9.20
CA LEU A 117 -29.10 -14.45 10.24
C LEU A 117 -30.34 -13.54 10.29
N ASN A 118 -31.18 -13.57 9.26
CA ASN A 118 -32.33 -12.70 9.10
C ASN A 118 -31.99 -11.22 9.34
N THR A 119 -30.79 -10.79 8.89
CA THR A 119 -30.33 -9.41 8.99
C THR A 119 -30.91 -8.61 7.83
N ASP A 120 -31.46 -7.45 8.11
CA ASP A 120 -31.87 -6.52 7.06
C ASP A 120 -30.64 -5.92 6.38
N VAL A 121 -30.45 -6.27 5.12
CA VAL A 121 -29.37 -5.81 4.24
C VAL A 121 -29.93 -5.16 2.96
N SER A 122 -31.22 -4.82 2.94
CA SER A 122 -31.89 -4.19 1.81
C SER A 122 -31.16 -2.91 1.41
N GLY A 123 -30.82 -2.79 0.12
CA GLY A 123 -30.03 -1.68 -0.41
C GLY A 123 -28.54 -1.71 -0.10
N LEU A 124 -28.00 -2.80 0.49
CA LEU A 124 -26.55 -3.01 0.56
C LEU A 124 -25.99 -3.13 -0.85
N THR A 125 -24.88 -2.44 -1.12
CA THR A 125 -24.18 -2.51 -2.41
C THR A 125 -23.05 -3.53 -2.38
N VAL A 126 -22.93 -4.37 -3.42
CA VAL A 126 -21.87 -5.38 -3.53
C VAL A 126 -21.12 -5.31 -4.85
N HIS A 127 -19.82 -5.61 -4.78
CA HIS A 127 -19.01 -5.94 -5.94
C HIS A 127 -18.71 -7.44 -5.94
N LEU A 128 -19.15 -8.13 -6.96
CA LEU A 128 -18.96 -9.57 -7.13
C LEU A 128 -17.51 -9.83 -7.57
N LYS A 129 -16.80 -10.64 -6.79
CA LYS A 129 -15.40 -10.98 -7.05
C LYS A 129 -15.29 -12.29 -7.84
N ILE A 130 -14.56 -12.25 -8.96
CA ILE A 130 -14.23 -13.43 -9.76
C ILE A 130 -12.78 -13.83 -9.48
N ASP A 131 -12.55 -15.10 -9.18
CA ASP A 131 -11.21 -15.70 -9.12
C ASP A 131 -10.86 -16.29 -10.48
N THR A 132 -10.22 -15.48 -11.30
CA THR A 132 -9.77 -15.88 -12.65
C THR A 132 -8.43 -16.61 -12.65
N GLY A 133 -7.79 -16.78 -11.47
CA GLY A 133 -6.49 -17.44 -11.35
C GLY A 133 -5.55 -16.83 -10.33
N MET A 134 -6.00 -15.83 -9.53
CA MET A 134 -5.25 -15.34 -8.38
C MET A 134 -5.21 -16.35 -7.23
N GLY A 135 -6.25 -17.22 -7.13
CA GLY A 135 -6.31 -18.31 -6.15
C GLY A 135 -6.55 -17.84 -4.70
N ARG A 136 -7.19 -16.69 -4.49
CA ARG A 136 -7.36 -16.12 -3.17
C ARG A 136 -8.81 -16.10 -2.68
N ILE A 137 -9.68 -15.38 -3.37
CA ILE A 137 -11.12 -15.31 -3.11
C ILE A 137 -11.88 -15.10 -4.42
N GLY A 138 -13.14 -15.49 -4.50
CA GLY A 138 -14.03 -15.19 -5.62
C GLY A 138 -14.68 -16.43 -6.26
N PHE A 139 -15.70 -16.17 -7.04
CA PHE A 139 -16.39 -17.18 -7.84
C PHE A 139 -15.51 -17.66 -8.99
N ARG A 140 -15.59 -18.97 -9.28
CA ARG A 140 -14.76 -19.60 -10.34
C ARG A 140 -15.58 -20.09 -11.52
N HIS A 141 -16.88 -20.26 -11.36
CA HIS A 141 -17.79 -20.85 -12.33
C HIS A 141 -18.98 -19.94 -12.59
N SER A 142 -19.42 -19.84 -13.85
CA SER A 142 -20.52 -18.99 -14.29
C SER A 142 -21.86 -19.36 -13.64
N GLU A 143 -22.09 -20.65 -13.38
CA GLU A 143 -23.29 -21.14 -12.71
C GLU A 143 -23.46 -20.51 -11.32
N GLN A 144 -22.36 -20.43 -10.54
CA GLN A 144 -22.35 -19.81 -9.21
C GLN A 144 -22.61 -18.30 -9.29
N ILE A 145 -22.12 -17.62 -10.35
CA ILE A 145 -22.37 -16.21 -10.57
C ILE A 145 -23.88 -15.97 -10.79
N HIS A 146 -24.52 -16.76 -11.64
CA HIS A 146 -25.97 -16.62 -11.90
C HIS A 146 -26.79 -16.89 -10.64
N GLU A 147 -26.47 -17.95 -9.90
CA GLU A 147 -27.10 -18.23 -8.61
C GLU A 147 -26.93 -17.09 -7.60
N ALA A 148 -25.72 -16.51 -7.52
CA ALA A 148 -25.47 -15.34 -6.67
C ALA A 148 -26.34 -14.14 -7.08
N LEU A 149 -26.49 -13.87 -8.39
CA LEU A 149 -27.32 -12.77 -8.88
C LEU A 149 -28.81 -12.96 -8.55
N ASP A 150 -29.31 -14.19 -8.56
CA ASP A 150 -30.70 -14.47 -8.17
C ASP A 150 -30.88 -14.30 -6.65
N LEU A 151 -29.92 -14.75 -5.84
CA LEU A 151 -29.93 -14.54 -4.39
C LEU A 151 -29.83 -13.04 -4.00
N LEU A 152 -29.06 -12.22 -4.74
CA LEU A 152 -28.98 -10.78 -4.53
C LEU A 152 -30.36 -10.11 -4.73
N LYS A 153 -31.12 -10.51 -5.76
CA LYS A 153 -32.48 -10.01 -6.00
C LYS A 153 -33.43 -10.37 -4.85
N ASP A 154 -33.37 -11.64 -4.40
CA ASP A 154 -34.20 -12.13 -3.29
C ASP A 154 -33.94 -11.37 -1.98
N LEU A 155 -32.69 -10.92 -1.77
CA LEU A 155 -32.25 -10.19 -0.57
C LEU A 155 -32.32 -8.68 -0.71
N ASP A 156 -32.78 -8.15 -1.86
CA ASP A 156 -32.77 -6.73 -2.19
C ASP A 156 -31.39 -6.07 -2.02
N ILE A 157 -30.33 -6.78 -2.45
CA ILE A 157 -28.94 -6.31 -2.44
C ILE A 157 -28.58 -5.82 -3.85
N GLU A 158 -27.96 -4.64 -3.93
CA GLU A 158 -27.59 -4.02 -5.20
C GLU A 158 -26.31 -4.61 -5.78
N PHE A 159 -26.39 -5.14 -6.99
CA PHE A 159 -25.21 -5.56 -7.79
C PHE A 159 -24.57 -4.34 -8.43
N GLU A 160 -23.71 -3.62 -7.69
CA GLU A 160 -23.06 -2.38 -8.15
C GLU A 160 -21.86 -2.64 -9.06
N GLY A 161 -21.11 -3.71 -8.81
CA GLY A 161 -19.88 -3.97 -9.55
C GLY A 161 -19.47 -5.43 -9.67
N ILE A 162 -18.58 -5.70 -10.61
CA ILE A 162 -17.92 -6.99 -10.79
C ILE A 162 -16.43 -6.79 -11.03
N TYR A 163 -15.60 -7.65 -10.43
CA TYR A 163 -14.16 -7.51 -10.58
C TYR A 163 -13.35 -8.78 -10.43
N THR A 164 -12.13 -8.72 -10.99
CA THR A 164 -11.07 -9.68 -10.74
C THR A 164 -9.79 -8.98 -10.29
N HIS A 165 -8.70 -9.73 -10.13
CA HIS A 165 -7.37 -9.22 -9.83
C HIS A 165 -6.32 -10.07 -10.53
N PHE A 166 -5.45 -9.41 -11.31
CA PHE A 166 -4.40 -10.08 -12.05
C PHE A 166 -3.20 -10.36 -11.15
N ALA A 167 -2.63 -11.55 -11.33
CA ALA A 167 -1.52 -12.04 -10.51
C ALA A 167 -0.15 -11.64 -11.07
N THR A 168 -0.04 -11.44 -12.38
CA THR A 168 1.23 -11.28 -13.11
C THR A 168 1.21 -10.10 -14.09
N ALA A 169 0.41 -9.07 -13.83
CA ALA A 169 0.36 -7.88 -14.70
C ALA A 169 1.65 -7.03 -14.64
N ASP A 170 2.54 -7.31 -13.70
CA ASP A 170 3.83 -6.69 -13.43
C ASP A 170 5.03 -7.58 -13.79
N GLU A 171 4.77 -8.70 -14.49
CA GLU A 171 5.79 -9.66 -14.93
C GLU A 171 6.05 -9.56 -16.44
N LYS A 172 7.21 -10.08 -16.88
CA LYS A 172 7.53 -10.16 -18.32
C LYS A 172 6.75 -11.25 -19.04
N ASP A 173 6.42 -12.33 -18.33
CA ASP A 173 5.56 -13.41 -18.83
C ASP A 173 4.10 -13.04 -18.59
N ILE A 174 3.37 -12.82 -19.69
CA ILE A 174 1.96 -12.39 -19.66
C ILE A 174 0.96 -13.54 -19.90
N ASP A 175 1.40 -14.78 -20.03
CA ASP A 175 0.50 -15.91 -20.35
C ASP A 175 -0.60 -16.08 -19.29
N LEU A 176 -0.27 -15.96 -18.02
CA LEU A 176 -1.28 -16.04 -16.96
C LEU A 176 -2.20 -14.83 -16.97
N PHE A 177 -1.66 -13.63 -17.19
CA PHE A 177 -2.44 -12.41 -17.32
C PHE A 177 -3.49 -12.53 -18.45
N GLU A 178 -3.10 -12.97 -19.63
CA GLU A 178 -4.00 -13.16 -20.78
C GLU A 178 -5.09 -14.21 -20.50
N ARG A 179 -4.74 -15.34 -19.88
CA ARG A 179 -5.73 -16.34 -19.45
C ARG A 179 -6.72 -15.77 -18.43
N GLN A 180 -6.24 -15.00 -17.45
CA GLN A 180 -7.10 -14.34 -16.46
C GLN A 180 -8.04 -13.32 -17.13
N LEU A 181 -7.54 -12.53 -18.06
CA LEU A 181 -8.33 -11.56 -18.81
C LEU A 181 -9.41 -12.23 -19.65
N SER A 182 -9.05 -13.27 -20.41
CA SER A 182 -9.99 -14.05 -21.22
C SER A 182 -11.08 -14.70 -20.37
N HIS A 183 -10.71 -15.27 -19.22
CA HIS A 183 -11.69 -15.86 -18.30
C HIS A 183 -12.64 -14.79 -17.72
N PHE A 184 -12.12 -13.63 -17.31
CA PHE A 184 -12.94 -12.53 -16.83
C PHE A 184 -13.91 -12.03 -17.91
N GLN A 185 -13.44 -11.90 -19.16
CA GLN A 185 -14.28 -11.50 -20.29
C GLN A 185 -15.41 -12.51 -20.53
N SER A 186 -15.12 -13.83 -20.48
CA SER A 186 -16.14 -14.87 -20.60
C SER A 186 -17.21 -14.79 -19.50
N CYS A 187 -16.80 -14.47 -18.26
CA CYS A 187 -17.74 -14.22 -17.17
C CYS A 187 -18.63 -13.00 -17.45
N LEU A 188 -18.06 -11.91 -17.97
CA LEU A 188 -18.80 -10.70 -18.31
C LEU A 188 -19.81 -10.94 -19.46
N ASP A 189 -19.45 -11.76 -20.43
CA ASP A 189 -20.31 -12.07 -21.58
C ASP A 189 -21.48 -13.00 -21.19
N SER A 190 -21.35 -13.74 -20.08
CA SER A 190 -22.43 -14.57 -19.54
C SER A 190 -23.45 -13.80 -18.71
N LEU A 191 -23.15 -12.54 -18.32
CA LEU A 191 -24.05 -11.76 -17.47
C LEU A 191 -25.30 -11.29 -18.23
N PRO A 192 -26.50 -11.39 -17.67
CA PRO A 192 -27.72 -10.85 -18.27
C PRO A 192 -27.68 -9.32 -18.39
N THR A 193 -27.06 -8.65 -17.45
CA THR A 193 -26.84 -7.19 -17.44
C THR A 193 -25.49 -6.87 -16.81
N LYS A 194 -24.76 -5.92 -17.39
CA LYS A 194 -23.50 -5.45 -16.79
C LYS A 194 -23.80 -4.46 -15.65
N PRO A 195 -23.10 -4.57 -14.50
CA PRO A 195 -23.26 -3.61 -13.41
C PRO A 195 -22.61 -2.27 -13.76
N ARG A 196 -22.79 -1.27 -12.89
CA ARG A 196 -22.20 0.06 -13.03
C ARG A 196 -20.68 0.00 -13.16
N TRP A 197 -20.01 -0.81 -12.32
CA TRP A 197 -18.57 -0.92 -12.28
C TRP A 197 -18.08 -2.28 -12.77
N VAL A 198 -17.22 -2.26 -13.76
CA VAL A 198 -16.47 -3.44 -14.22
C VAL A 198 -15.00 -3.12 -14.08
N HIS A 199 -14.28 -3.87 -13.23
CA HIS A 199 -12.89 -3.55 -12.96
C HIS A 199 -12.00 -4.77 -12.74
N ALA A 200 -10.82 -4.74 -13.35
CA ALA A 200 -9.80 -5.77 -13.18
C ALA A 200 -8.45 -5.14 -12.81
N SER A 201 -8.22 -3.90 -13.27
CA SER A 201 -6.93 -3.24 -13.29
C SER A 201 -6.49 -2.78 -11.91
N ASN A 202 -5.32 -3.25 -11.48
CA ASN A 202 -4.49 -2.70 -10.43
C ASN A 202 -3.53 -1.64 -11.03
N SER A 203 -2.56 -1.15 -10.25
CA SER A 203 -1.54 -0.22 -10.73
C SER A 203 -0.80 -0.76 -11.95
N ALA A 204 -0.33 -1.99 -11.91
CA ALA A 204 0.44 -2.63 -12.98
C ALA A 204 -0.34 -2.69 -14.30
N THR A 205 -1.57 -3.21 -14.26
CA THR A 205 -2.43 -3.26 -15.45
C THR A 205 -2.70 -1.87 -16.02
N SER A 206 -2.91 -0.89 -15.16
CA SER A 206 -3.16 0.50 -15.59
C SER A 206 -1.96 1.13 -16.30
N ILE A 207 -0.74 0.64 -16.03
CA ILE A 207 0.51 1.15 -16.59
C ILE A 207 0.89 0.41 -17.88
N TRP A 208 0.97 -0.93 -17.82
CA TRP A 208 1.54 -1.73 -18.90
C TRP A 208 0.51 -2.41 -19.81
N HIS A 209 -0.76 -2.45 -19.40
CA HIS A 209 -1.85 -3.10 -20.13
C HIS A 209 -3.09 -2.18 -20.20
N SER A 210 -2.88 -0.89 -20.47
CA SER A 210 -3.94 0.14 -20.46
C SER A 210 -5.07 -0.13 -21.46
N GLU A 211 -4.81 -0.85 -22.54
CA GLU A 211 -5.76 -1.28 -23.56
C GLU A 211 -6.80 -2.31 -23.02
N THR A 212 -6.50 -2.99 -21.92
CA THR A 212 -7.39 -3.98 -21.29
C THR A 212 -8.23 -3.40 -20.14
N VAL A 213 -8.11 -2.09 -19.90
CA VAL A 213 -8.82 -1.41 -18.82
C VAL A 213 -10.31 -1.31 -19.12
N PHE A 214 -11.14 -1.71 -18.16
CA PHE A 214 -12.60 -1.50 -18.20
C PHE A 214 -12.96 -0.07 -17.76
N ASN A 215 -14.14 0.13 -17.16
CA ASN A 215 -14.59 1.48 -16.81
C ASN A 215 -14.10 2.00 -15.45
N MET A 216 -13.33 1.19 -14.68
CA MET A 216 -12.77 1.57 -13.38
C MET A 216 -11.39 0.94 -13.18
N VAL A 217 -10.46 1.70 -12.59
CA VAL A 217 -9.13 1.24 -12.15
C VAL A 217 -8.97 1.40 -10.65
N ARG A 218 -8.13 0.54 -10.03
CA ARG A 218 -7.79 0.59 -8.61
C ARG A 218 -6.30 0.92 -8.47
N LEU A 219 -6.01 2.20 -8.24
CA LEU A 219 -4.65 2.73 -8.16
C LEU A 219 -4.13 2.63 -6.73
N GLY A 220 -3.12 1.80 -6.52
CA GLY A 220 -2.43 1.61 -5.24
C GLY A 220 -0.97 2.06 -5.34
N ASN A 221 -0.03 1.14 -5.37
CA ASN A 221 1.42 1.37 -5.29
C ASN A 221 1.92 2.57 -6.11
N ILE A 222 1.48 2.69 -7.37
CA ILE A 222 1.95 3.73 -8.29
C ILE A 222 1.64 5.16 -7.81
N ILE A 223 0.51 5.38 -7.14
CA ILE A 223 0.17 6.72 -6.66
C ILE A 223 1.07 7.19 -5.53
N TYR A 224 1.72 6.26 -4.83
CA TYR A 224 2.72 6.55 -3.79
C TYR A 224 4.14 6.75 -4.35
N GLY A 225 4.29 6.73 -5.68
CA GLY A 225 5.57 6.97 -6.36
C GLY A 225 6.49 5.76 -6.37
N MET A 226 5.93 4.56 -6.32
CA MET A 226 6.69 3.31 -6.36
C MET A 226 6.38 2.51 -7.63
N ASN A 227 7.40 1.84 -8.18
CA ASN A 227 7.21 0.92 -9.29
C ASN A 227 6.56 -0.38 -8.81
N PRO A 228 5.33 -0.75 -9.29
CA PRO A 228 4.66 -1.98 -8.87
C PRO A 228 5.43 -3.27 -9.16
N SER A 229 6.29 -3.28 -10.18
CA SER A 229 7.11 -4.45 -10.55
C SER A 229 8.50 -4.47 -9.89
N GLY A 230 8.81 -3.49 -9.01
CA GLY A 230 10.18 -3.32 -8.52
C GLY A 230 11.13 -2.97 -9.68
N HIS A 231 11.93 -3.93 -10.12
CA HIS A 231 12.87 -3.78 -11.24
C HIS A 231 12.51 -4.63 -12.47
N THR A 232 11.42 -5.41 -12.43
CA THR A 232 11.08 -6.36 -13.52
C THR A 232 10.74 -5.65 -14.82
N LEU A 233 9.95 -4.55 -14.72
CA LEU A 233 9.55 -3.70 -15.84
C LEU A 233 9.88 -2.24 -15.54
N GLU A 234 10.35 -1.52 -16.56
CA GLU A 234 10.55 -0.07 -16.44
C GLU A 234 9.21 0.67 -16.50
N LEU A 235 9.11 1.75 -15.72
CA LEU A 235 7.96 2.65 -15.81
C LEU A 235 8.03 3.45 -17.12
N PRO A 236 6.94 3.55 -17.90
CA PRO A 236 6.90 4.33 -19.13
C PRO A 236 6.77 5.84 -18.89
N PHE A 237 6.78 6.27 -17.63
CA PHE A 237 6.74 7.67 -17.19
C PHE A 237 7.31 7.81 -15.78
N GLU A 238 7.73 9.01 -15.45
CA GLU A 238 8.25 9.31 -14.11
C GLU A 238 7.11 9.45 -13.10
N VAL A 239 7.35 8.94 -11.89
CA VAL A 239 6.51 9.17 -10.70
C VAL A 239 7.35 9.77 -9.59
N GLN A 240 6.72 10.55 -8.74
CA GLN A 240 7.41 11.19 -7.62
C GLN A 240 7.22 10.36 -6.35
N PRO A 241 8.30 9.88 -5.70
CA PRO A 241 8.21 9.24 -4.39
C PRO A 241 7.51 10.17 -3.38
N ALA A 242 6.49 9.64 -2.72
CA ALA A 242 5.67 10.45 -1.81
C ALA A 242 6.08 10.35 -0.34
N LEU A 243 7.02 9.45 0.00
CA LEU A 243 7.46 9.22 1.37
C LEU A 243 8.96 9.47 1.51
N SER A 244 9.35 10.21 2.56
CA SER A 244 10.71 10.22 3.06
C SER A 244 10.73 9.95 4.56
N LEU A 245 11.77 9.23 5.02
CA LEU A 245 12.02 8.89 6.42
C LEU A 245 13.29 9.59 6.88
N ILE A 246 13.13 10.52 7.82
CA ILE A 246 14.21 11.38 8.31
C ILE A 246 14.30 11.26 9.83
N SER A 247 15.52 11.33 10.34
CA SER A 247 15.82 11.42 11.77
C SER A 247 16.97 12.37 12.01
N GLU A 248 17.52 12.38 13.23
CA GLU A 248 18.67 13.19 13.60
C GLU A 248 19.66 12.37 14.45
N ILE A 249 20.92 12.80 14.46
CA ILE A 249 21.92 12.27 15.36
C ILE A 249 21.62 12.74 16.79
N VAL A 250 21.49 11.80 17.73
CA VAL A 250 21.24 12.09 19.14
C VAL A 250 22.45 11.90 20.05
N HIS A 251 23.46 11.20 19.54
CA HIS A 251 24.72 10.99 20.27
C HIS A 251 25.85 10.70 19.28
N VAL A 252 27.04 11.20 19.56
CA VAL A 252 28.27 10.95 18.78
C VAL A 252 29.42 10.64 19.72
N LYS A 253 30.26 9.68 19.35
CA LYS A 253 31.49 9.35 20.06
C LYS A 253 32.58 8.87 19.10
N LYS A 254 33.82 9.12 19.46
CA LYS A 254 34.97 8.44 18.83
C LYS A 254 35.26 7.17 19.61
N ILE A 255 35.47 6.07 18.92
CA ILE A 255 35.85 4.79 19.51
C ILE A 255 37.27 4.39 19.05
N GLU A 256 37.97 3.62 19.85
CA GLU A 256 39.31 3.11 19.52
C GLU A 256 39.22 1.80 18.72
N ALA A 257 40.29 1.46 18.01
CA ALA A 257 40.42 0.15 17.36
C ALA A 257 40.16 -0.99 18.36
N GLY A 258 39.44 -2.03 17.92
CA GLY A 258 39.02 -3.16 18.77
C GLY A 258 37.78 -2.93 19.59
N SER A 259 37.16 -1.74 19.53
CA SER A 259 35.88 -1.47 20.21
C SER A 259 34.71 -2.23 19.56
N HIS A 260 33.79 -2.70 20.40
CA HIS A 260 32.61 -3.44 19.93
C HIS A 260 31.36 -2.55 19.90
N ILE A 261 30.44 -2.81 18.95
CA ILE A 261 29.16 -2.11 18.81
C ILE A 261 27.99 -3.09 18.87
N GLY A 262 26.99 -2.76 19.68
CA GLY A 262 25.68 -3.39 19.70
C GLY A 262 25.62 -4.79 20.34
N TYR A 263 24.43 -5.36 20.32
CA TYR A 263 24.16 -6.70 20.86
C TYR A 263 24.96 -7.78 20.12
N GLY A 264 25.61 -8.65 20.93
CA GLY A 264 26.40 -9.75 20.41
C GLY A 264 27.74 -9.33 19.81
N ALA A 265 28.15 -8.05 19.99
CA ALA A 265 29.43 -7.51 19.51
C ALA A 265 29.71 -7.88 18.04
N THR A 266 28.68 -7.79 17.18
CA THR A 266 28.76 -8.21 15.76
C THR A 266 29.58 -7.28 14.89
N TYR A 267 29.88 -6.08 15.38
CA TYR A 267 30.79 -5.13 14.77
C TYR A 267 31.95 -4.87 15.69
N THR A 268 33.17 -4.87 15.13
CA THR A 268 34.39 -4.51 15.83
C THR A 268 35.17 -3.51 14.96
N SER A 269 35.47 -2.35 15.51
CA SER A 269 36.26 -1.32 14.81
C SER A 269 37.67 -1.82 14.51
N SER A 270 38.16 -1.64 13.28
CA SER A 270 39.50 -1.96 12.86
C SER A 270 40.48 -0.82 13.14
N GLU A 271 39.99 0.40 13.27
CA GLU A 271 40.74 1.62 13.51
C GLU A 271 39.92 2.57 14.37
N PRO A 272 40.45 3.72 14.86
CA PRO A 272 39.65 4.71 15.53
C PRO A 272 38.59 5.32 14.61
N GLU A 273 37.31 5.24 15.01
CA GLU A 273 36.15 5.63 14.19
C GLU A 273 35.20 6.58 14.93
N TRP A 274 34.45 7.40 14.16
CA TRP A 274 33.32 8.15 14.68
C TRP A 274 32.03 7.34 14.51
N ILE A 275 31.31 7.18 15.62
CA ILE A 275 30.04 6.43 15.68
C ILE A 275 28.94 7.38 16.16
N ALA A 276 27.87 7.47 15.38
CA ALA A 276 26.69 8.21 15.75
C ALA A 276 25.51 7.28 16.09
N THR A 277 24.61 7.74 16.96
CA THR A 277 23.38 7.03 17.31
C THR A 277 22.18 7.81 16.78
N VAL A 278 21.25 7.09 16.16
CA VAL A 278 20.01 7.61 15.59
C VAL A 278 18.82 6.94 16.27
N PRO A 279 17.79 7.69 16.73
CA PRO A 279 16.70 7.16 17.54
C PRO A 279 15.59 6.56 16.68
N ILE A 280 15.92 5.48 15.95
CA ILE A 280 15.00 4.63 15.20
C ILE A 280 15.46 3.18 15.33
N GLY A 281 14.54 2.24 15.48
CA GLY A 281 14.87 0.83 15.61
C GLY A 281 13.77 -0.11 15.09
N TYR A 282 13.86 -1.41 15.42
CA TYR A 282 12.93 -2.38 14.86
C TYR A 282 11.48 -2.22 15.35
N ALA A 283 11.25 -1.56 16.49
CA ALA A 283 9.89 -1.22 16.94
C ALA A 283 9.24 -0.10 16.08
N ASP A 284 10.02 0.57 15.27
CA ASP A 284 9.58 1.60 14.34
C ASP A 284 9.38 1.06 12.90
N GLY A 285 9.77 -0.20 12.67
CA GLY A 285 9.76 -0.81 11.33
C GLY A 285 11.14 -0.92 10.66
N MET A 286 12.19 -0.44 11.31
CA MET A 286 13.56 -0.62 10.83
C MET A 286 14.05 -2.02 11.14
N VAL A 287 13.76 -2.97 10.24
CA VAL A 287 14.01 -4.40 10.47
C VAL A 287 15.49 -4.72 10.69
N ARG A 288 15.74 -5.76 11.48
CA ARG A 288 17.12 -6.13 11.88
C ARG A 288 18.03 -6.56 10.70
N SER A 289 17.43 -7.01 9.61
CA SER A 289 18.15 -7.36 8.36
C SER A 289 18.75 -6.16 7.63
N LEU A 290 18.39 -4.91 8.01
CA LEU A 290 19.06 -3.70 7.52
C LEU A 290 20.43 -3.43 8.18
N GLN A 291 20.93 -4.27 9.10
CA GLN A 291 22.31 -4.21 9.57
C GLN A 291 23.27 -4.31 8.38
N GLY A 292 24.26 -3.41 8.30
CA GLY A 292 25.21 -3.34 7.17
C GLY A 292 24.69 -2.52 5.97
N PHE A 293 23.42 -2.14 5.96
CA PHE A 293 22.91 -1.14 5.01
C PHE A 293 23.43 0.25 5.39
N HIS A 294 22.96 1.28 4.74
CA HIS A 294 23.45 2.64 4.96
C HIS A 294 22.31 3.66 5.10
N VAL A 295 22.66 4.81 5.63
CA VAL A 295 21.87 6.04 5.69
C VAL A 295 22.69 7.19 5.10
N LEU A 296 22.09 8.35 4.89
CA LEU A 296 22.79 9.54 4.40
C LEU A 296 22.89 10.59 5.52
N VAL A 297 24.05 11.19 5.64
CA VAL A 297 24.33 12.31 6.56
C VAL A 297 25.17 13.36 5.83
N ASP A 298 24.65 14.55 5.61
CA ASP A 298 25.35 15.64 4.91
C ASP A 298 25.98 15.18 3.58
N GLY A 299 25.22 14.43 2.78
CA GLY A 299 25.66 13.85 1.51
C GLY A 299 26.62 12.66 1.59
N HIS A 300 26.99 12.19 2.80
CA HIS A 300 27.83 11.04 2.99
C HIS A 300 27.03 9.75 3.21
N ILE A 301 27.47 8.65 2.60
CA ILE A 301 26.94 7.31 2.81
C ILE A 301 27.52 6.76 4.11
N CYS A 302 26.69 6.53 5.12
CA CYS A 302 27.05 6.12 6.47
C CYS A 302 26.48 4.73 6.78
N GLU A 303 27.36 3.74 6.99
CA GLU A 303 26.98 2.35 7.23
C GLU A 303 26.32 2.18 8.61
N ILE A 304 25.27 1.35 8.67
CA ILE A 304 24.64 0.89 9.91
C ILE A 304 25.50 -0.22 10.52
N VAL A 305 26.19 0.08 11.61
CA VAL A 305 27.13 -0.81 12.26
C VAL A 305 26.56 -1.44 13.52
N GLY A 306 26.85 -2.72 13.73
CA GLY A 306 26.29 -3.51 14.82
C GLY A 306 24.78 -3.82 14.61
N ARG A 307 24.21 -4.59 15.52
CA ARG A 307 22.79 -5.01 15.42
C ARG A 307 21.85 -3.86 15.69
N ILE A 308 20.84 -3.72 14.85
CA ILE A 308 19.72 -2.79 15.08
C ILE A 308 19.02 -3.15 16.39
N SER A 309 18.86 -2.17 17.28
CA SER A 309 18.18 -2.29 18.55
C SER A 309 16.67 -2.01 18.41
N MET A 310 15.91 -2.16 19.50
CA MET A 310 14.47 -1.88 19.50
C MET A 310 14.16 -0.44 19.09
N ASP A 311 14.94 0.52 19.60
CA ASP A 311 14.64 1.95 19.52
C ASP A 311 15.76 2.78 18.87
N GLN A 312 16.90 2.17 18.53
CA GLN A 312 18.10 2.89 18.06
C GLN A 312 18.90 2.05 17.06
N ILE A 313 19.52 2.77 16.13
CA ILE A 313 20.62 2.27 15.30
C ILE A 313 21.91 3.03 15.60
N THR A 314 23.03 2.42 15.27
CA THR A 314 24.34 3.05 15.28
C THR A 314 24.88 3.09 13.85
N ILE A 315 25.48 4.20 13.48
CA ILE A 315 26.04 4.42 12.16
C ILE A 315 27.51 4.86 12.27
N ARG A 316 28.36 4.39 11.36
CA ARG A 316 29.71 4.87 11.19
C ARG A 316 29.70 6.12 10.34
N VAL A 317 30.26 7.21 10.86
CA VAL A 317 30.32 8.50 10.16
C VAL A 317 31.77 8.90 9.87
N PRO A 318 32.06 9.65 8.78
CA PRO A 318 33.45 9.94 8.36
C PRO A 318 34.17 10.89 9.32
N HIS A 319 33.47 11.74 10.03
CA HIS A 319 34.01 12.70 10.99
C HIS A 319 32.97 13.03 12.06
N TYR A 320 33.30 13.93 12.98
CA TYR A 320 32.35 14.41 13.98
C TYR A 320 31.23 15.23 13.33
N TYR A 321 29.99 14.90 13.68
CA TYR A 321 28.80 15.70 13.43
C TYR A 321 28.16 16.19 14.74
N PRO A 322 27.54 17.37 14.76
CA PRO A 322 26.83 17.82 15.96
C PRO A 322 25.58 16.97 16.24
N ILE A 323 25.13 16.98 17.48
CA ILE A 323 23.80 16.47 17.84
C ILE A 323 22.75 17.35 17.12
N GLY A 324 21.71 16.72 16.54
CA GLY A 324 20.69 17.37 15.72
C GLY A 324 21.01 17.38 14.22
N GLU A 325 22.17 16.82 13.81
CA GLU A 325 22.46 16.67 12.38
C GLU A 325 21.46 15.72 11.72
N LYS A 326 20.95 16.13 10.55
CA LYS A 326 19.95 15.37 9.79
C LYS A 326 20.49 14.02 9.31
N VAL A 327 19.69 12.98 9.47
CA VAL A 327 19.93 11.64 8.94
C VAL A 327 18.78 11.25 8.02
N THR A 328 19.08 11.01 6.74
CA THR A 328 18.11 10.55 5.77
C THR A 328 18.19 9.01 5.65
N LEU A 329 17.11 8.35 6.03
CA LEU A 329 16.99 6.88 5.97
C LEU A 329 16.31 6.44 4.67
N ILE A 330 15.29 7.16 4.24
CA ILE A 330 14.63 7.04 2.93
C ILE A 330 14.42 8.48 2.43
N GLY A 331 14.81 8.78 1.20
CA GLY A 331 14.70 10.09 0.59
C GLY A 331 16.00 10.57 -0.02
N GLN A 332 16.07 11.87 -0.32
CA GLN A 332 17.22 12.51 -0.94
C GLN A 332 18.03 13.31 0.07
N ASP A 333 19.35 13.24 -0.05
CA ASP A 333 20.29 14.09 0.66
C ASP A 333 21.44 14.48 -0.29
N MET A 334 21.52 15.77 -0.61
CA MET A 334 22.41 16.32 -1.65
C MET A 334 22.30 15.55 -2.98
N ASN A 335 23.39 14.86 -3.40
CA ASN A 335 23.47 14.12 -4.65
C ASN A 335 23.18 12.62 -4.51
N HIS A 336 22.80 12.18 -3.30
CA HIS A 336 22.48 10.79 -3.02
C HIS A 336 21.03 10.61 -2.66
N SER A 337 20.48 9.44 -2.94
CA SER A 337 19.13 9.05 -2.54
C SER A 337 19.09 7.63 -2.03
N ILE A 338 18.21 7.36 -1.10
CA ILE A 338 17.84 6.02 -0.67
C ILE A 338 16.34 5.88 -0.93
N THR A 339 15.98 4.92 -1.75
CA THR A 339 14.59 4.64 -2.10
C THR A 339 14.00 3.54 -1.20
N VAL A 340 12.67 3.45 -1.18
CA VAL A 340 11.96 2.30 -0.59
C VAL A 340 12.39 0.98 -1.27
N GLN A 341 12.68 1.03 -2.57
CA GLN A 341 13.14 -0.14 -3.32
C GLN A 341 14.53 -0.60 -2.88
N ASP A 342 15.45 0.31 -2.59
CA ASP A 342 16.80 -0.06 -2.08
C ASP A 342 16.71 -0.84 -0.76
N TRP A 343 15.79 -0.47 0.14
CA TRP A 343 15.54 -1.24 1.34
C TRP A 343 14.96 -2.62 1.01
N ALA A 344 13.98 -2.67 0.12
CA ALA A 344 13.34 -3.92 -0.30
C ALA A 344 14.36 -4.91 -0.88
N ASP A 345 15.23 -4.43 -1.78
CA ASP A 345 16.27 -5.23 -2.41
C ASP A 345 17.27 -5.78 -1.38
N TYR A 346 17.72 -4.91 -0.46
CA TYR A 346 18.70 -5.30 0.55
C TYR A 346 18.17 -6.37 1.51
N ILE A 347 16.90 -6.27 1.92
CA ILE A 347 16.29 -7.22 2.86
C ILE A 347 15.58 -8.41 2.17
N GLY A 348 15.51 -8.43 0.84
CA GLY A 348 14.94 -9.53 0.07
C GLY A 348 13.40 -9.55 0.07
N THR A 349 12.78 -8.38 -0.06
CA THR A 349 11.31 -8.22 -0.13
C THR A 349 10.87 -7.26 -1.23
N ILE A 350 9.65 -6.74 -1.17
CA ILE A 350 9.05 -5.80 -2.12
C ILE A 350 8.82 -4.43 -1.48
N ASN A 351 8.83 -3.38 -2.30
CA ASN A 351 8.61 -1.99 -1.85
C ASN A 351 7.29 -1.80 -1.08
N TYR A 352 6.25 -2.56 -1.42
CA TYR A 352 4.96 -2.56 -0.70
C TYR A 352 5.11 -2.91 0.79
N GLU A 353 5.90 -3.94 1.10
CA GLU A 353 6.09 -4.40 2.47
C GLU A 353 6.87 -3.37 3.28
N VAL A 354 7.94 -2.80 2.72
CA VAL A 354 8.79 -1.82 3.40
C VAL A 354 7.98 -0.67 3.97
N VAL A 355 7.12 -0.02 3.16
CA VAL A 355 6.32 1.12 3.64
C VAL A 355 5.24 0.72 4.64
N CYS A 356 4.70 -0.51 4.54
CA CYS A 356 3.72 -1.04 5.48
C CYS A 356 4.35 -1.47 6.82
N LEU A 357 5.65 -1.74 6.87
CA LEU A 357 6.36 -2.06 8.11
C LEU A 357 6.60 -0.83 9.00
N LEU A 358 6.62 0.38 8.43
CA LEU A 358 6.80 1.62 9.18
C LEU A 358 5.62 1.84 10.13
N THR A 359 5.88 1.74 11.44
CA THR A 359 4.83 1.73 12.46
C THR A 359 4.30 3.13 12.80
N ASP A 360 3.14 3.19 13.44
CA ASP A 360 2.52 4.44 13.91
C ASP A 360 3.25 5.08 15.12
N ARG A 361 4.40 4.53 15.54
CA ARG A 361 5.30 5.24 16.45
C ARG A 361 5.98 6.44 15.79
N ILE A 362 6.13 6.43 14.47
CA ILE A 362 6.76 7.51 13.72
C ILE A 362 5.66 8.48 13.26
N PRO A 363 5.69 9.76 13.70
CA PRO A 363 4.77 10.78 13.22
C PRO A 363 4.82 10.95 11.69
N ARG A 364 3.64 11.07 11.05
CA ARG A 364 3.51 11.42 9.63
C ARG A 364 3.26 12.92 9.52
N ILE A 365 4.18 13.62 8.87
CA ILE A 365 4.10 15.05 8.61
C ILE A 365 3.70 15.25 7.14
N VAL A 366 2.63 15.98 6.89
CA VAL A 366 2.10 16.33 5.56
C VAL A 366 2.30 17.80 5.28
#